data_780d8aa6ca68495446f62c79e0b14e65
#
_entry.id   780d8aa6ca68495446f62c79e0b14e65
#
_cell.length_a   1.000
_cell.length_b   1.000
_cell.length_c   1.000
_cell.angle_alpha   90.00
_cell.angle_beta   90.00
_cell.angle_gamma   90.00
#
_symmetry.space_group_name_H-M   'P 1'
#
loop_
_entity.id
_entity.type
_entity.pdbx_description
1 polymer ?
#
loop_
_entity_poly.entity_id
_entity_poly.type
_entity_poly.pdbx_seq_one_letter_code
_entity_poly.pdbx_strand_id
1 'polypeptide(L)'
;MLSKNKIKFIQSLERKKARKEYGCFLAEGNKLVEDTIVAFSCKLLVATSEWLQAHPRVQADEVVEASPDEICRASLLSSPQDVIAVYEIPQCTVQPTSLSQQLVLALDTVQDPGNLGTIVRIADWYGIEHILCSPLCADLYNPKVVQATMGALARVQI
;
A
#
# COMPACT_ATOMS: atom_id res chain seq x y z
N MET A 1 -17.65 -12.87 8.50
CA MET A 1 -18.43 -12.50 7.28
C MET A 1 -18.16 -11.03 6.94
N LEU A 2 -17.71 -10.75 5.71
CA LEU A 2 -17.38 -9.42 5.25
C LEU A 2 -18.65 -8.65 4.81
N SER A 3 -18.95 -7.52 5.47
CA SER A 3 -20.17 -6.76 5.18
C SER A 3 -20.10 -6.08 3.80
N LYS A 4 -21.26 -5.88 3.16
CA LYS A 4 -21.36 -5.18 1.87
C LYS A 4 -20.77 -3.76 1.92
N ASN A 5 -20.87 -3.08 3.06
CA ASN A 5 -20.31 -1.74 3.23
C ASN A 5 -18.77 -1.77 3.23
N LYS A 6 -18.15 -2.76 3.87
CA LYS A 6 -16.71 -2.95 3.85
C LYS A 6 -16.19 -3.28 2.45
N ILE A 7 -16.89 -4.14 1.72
CA ILE A 7 -16.55 -4.42 0.31
C ILE A 7 -16.56 -3.14 -0.52
N LYS A 8 -17.63 -2.34 -0.42
CA LYS A 8 -17.74 -1.05 -1.12
C LYS A 8 -16.64 -0.07 -0.71
N PHE A 9 -16.31 -0.03 0.58
CA PHE A 9 -15.23 0.81 1.09
C PHE A 9 -13.88 0.41 0.48
N ILE A 10 -13.50 -0.88 0.56
CA ILE A 10 -12.26 -1.41 -0.03
C ILE A 10 -12.19 -1.07 -1.52
N GLN A 11 -13.22 -1.40 -2.29
CA GLN A 11 -13.28 -1.13 -3.72
C GLN A 11 -13.23 0.38 -4.06
N SER A 12 -13.77 1.23 -3.19
CA SER A 12 -13.74 2.67 -3.41
C SER A 12 -12.33 3.26 -3.43
N LEU A 13 -11.37 2.60 -2.74
CA LEU A 13 -9.97 3.02 -2.66
C LEU A 13 -9.19 2.88 -3.99
N GLU A 14 -9.79 2.26 -5.00
CA GLU A 14 -9.30 2.36 -6.38
C GLU A 14 -9.22 3.83 -6.85
N ARG A 15 -10.16 4.67 -6.41
CA ARG A 15 -10.28 6.05 -6.84
C ARG A 15 -9.47 7.00 -5.95
N LYS A 16 -8.67 7.87 -6.57
CA LYS A 16 -7.86 8.89 -5.87
C LYS A 16 -8.69 9.76 -4.91
N LYS A 17 -9.92 10.12 -5.31
CA LYS A 17 -10.83 10.93 -4.47
C LYS A 17 -11.14 10.23 -3.16
N ALA A 18 -11.49 8.94 -3.20
CA ALA A 18 -11.80 8.17 -2.00
C ALA A 18 -10.57 8.01 -1.09
N ARG A 19 -9.39 7.73 -1.66
CA ARG A 19 -8.15 7.67 -0.86
C ARG A 19 -7.87 8.97 -0.12
N LYS A 20 -8.07 10.12 -0.77
CA LYS A 20 -7.94 11.43 -0.10
C LYS A 20 -9.00 11.68 0.96
N GLU A 21 -10.25 11.29 0.70
CA GLU A 21 -11.38 11.48 1.62
C GLU A 21 -11.22 10.64 2.89
N TYR A 22 -10.84 9.37 2.74
CA TYR A 22 -10.65 8.45 3.86
C TYR A 22 -9.25 8.50 4.46
N GLY A 23 -8.29 9.13 3.81
CA GLY A 23 -6.88 9.14 4.23
C GLY A 23 -6.26 7.74 4.23
N CYS A 24 -6.74 6.84 3.34
CA CYS A 24 -6.35 5.44 3.33
C CYS A 24 -5.93 4.95 1.94
N PHE A 25 -5.13 3.90 1.92
CA PHE A 25 -4.76 3.18 0.70
C PHE A 25 -4.84 1.66 0.88
N LEU A 26 -4.79 0.94 -0.23
CA LEU A 26 -5.01 -0.50 -0.30
C LEU A 26 -3.70 -1.23 -0.63
N ALA A 27 -3.43 -2.31 0.09
CA ALA A 27 -2.42 -3.31 -0.26
C ALA A 27 -3.06 -4.69 -0.27
N GLU A 28 -2.77 -5.48 -1.30
CA GLU A 28 -3.38 -6.79 -1.51
C GLU A 28 -2.33 -7.85 -1.83
N GLY A 29 -2.52 -9.04 -1.28
CA GLY A 29 -1.67 -10.20 -1.49
C GLY A 29 -0.68 -10.47 -0.37
N ASN A 30 -0.37 -11.75 -0.19
CA ASN A 30 0.33 -12.27 0.99
C ASN A 30 1.66 -11.55 1.20
N LYS A 31 2.54 -11.60 0.21
CA LYS A 31 3.88 -11.01 0.33
C LYS A 31 3.87 -9.50 0.52
N LEU A 32 3.01 -8.78 -0.22
CA LEU A 32 2.94 -7.32 -0.11
C LEU A 32 2.48 -6.91 1.30
N VAL A 33 1.45 -7.55 1.83
CA VAL A 33 0.94 -7.24 3.17
C VAL A 33 1.95 -7.63 4.24
N GLU A 34 2.59 -8.80 4.15
CA GLU A 34 3.66 -9.22 5.06
C GLU A 34 4.80 -8.19 5.13
N ASP A 35 5.23 -7.67 3.98
CA ASP A 35 6.33 -6.69 3.88
C ASP A 35 5.93 -5.29 4.41
N THR A 36 4.63 -4.96 4.42
CA THR A 36 4.16 -3.59 4.69
C THR A 36 3.44 -3.43 6.03
N ILE A 37 2.90 -4.51 6.61
CA ILE A 37 2.02 -4.45 7.80
C ILE A 37 2.71 -3.86 9.04
N VAL A 38 4.02 -3.98 9.13
CA VAL A 38 4.81 -3.43 10.26
C VAL A 38 5.18 -1.95 10.06
N ALA A 39 5.08 -1.44 8.83
CA ALA A 39 5.50 -0.08 8.48
C ALA A 39 4.34 0.93 8.47
N PHE A 40 3.11 0.46 8.28
CA PHE A 40 1.94 1.32 8.15
C PHE A 40 0.89 1.00 9.21
N SER A 41 0.18 2.04 9.67
CA SER A 41 -1.00 1.87 10.53
C SER A 41 -2.11 1.18 9.76
N CYS A 42 -2.49 -0.03 10.18
CA CYS A 42 -3.52 -0.83 9.52
C CYS A 42 -4.89 -0.54 10.12
N LYS A 43 -5.77 0.08 9.33
CA LYS A 43 -7.16 0.39 9.73
C LYS A 43 -8.08 -0.81 9.62
N LEU A 44 -7.91 -1.60 8.57
CA LEU A 44 -8.73 -2.78 8.33
C LEU A 44 -7.88 -3.87 7.69
N LEU A 45 -7.87 -5.03 8.29
CA LEU A 45 -7.29 -6.25 7.74
C LEU A 45 -8.40 -7.24 7.45
N VAL A 46 -8.48 -7.70 6.22
CA VAL A 46 -9.39 -8.77 5.79
C VAL A 46 -8.55 -9.93 5.31
N ALA A 47 -8.67 -11.09 5.95
CA ALA A 47 -7.85 -12.24 5.59
C ALA A 47 -8.59 -13.57 5.79
N THR A 48 -8.08 -14.63 5.16
CA THR A 48 -8.54 -15.99 5.41
C THR A 48 -8.14 -16.48 6.80
N SER A 49 -8.85 -17.50 7.30
CA SER A 49 -8.52 -18.13 8.59
C SER A 49 -7.09 -18.67 8.60
N GLU A 50 -6.66 -19.29 7.51
CA GLU A 50 -5.32 -19.84 7.33
C GLU A 50 -4.24 -18.76 7.42
N TRP A 51 -4.47 -17.62 6.75
CA TRP A 51 -3.52 -16.50 6.80
C TRP A 51 -3.42 -15.92 8.22
N LEU A 52 -4.55 -15.73 8.91
CA LEU A 52 -4.57 -15.22 10.29
C LEU A 52 -3.87 -16.17 11.27
N GLN A 53 -4.04 -17.49 11.12
CA GLN A 53 -3.35 -18.48 11.94
C GLN A 53 -1.84 -18.47 11.73
N ALA A 54 -1.38 -18.21 10.50
CA ALA A 54 0.04 -18.07 10.18
C ALA A 54 0.63 -16.75 10.72
N HIS A 55 -0.20 -15.73 10.96
CA HIS A 55 0.24 -14.39 11.39
C HIS A 55 -0.44 -13.96 12.71
N PRO A 56 -0.27 -14.69 13.83
CA PRO A 56 -1.01 -14.45 15.08
C PRO A 56 -0.64 -13.13 15.78
N ARG A 57 0.43 -12.46 15.36
CA ARG A 57 0.89 -11.19 15.95
C ARG A 57 0.53 -9.97 15.12
N VAL A 58 -0.23 -10.15 14.04
CA VAL A 58 -0.65 -9.02 13.20
C VAL A 58 -1.49 -8.04 13.99
N GLN A 59 -1.26 -6.74 13.78
CA GLN A 59 -1.98 -5.67 14.45
C GLN A 59 -2.73 -4.83 13.41
N ALA A 60 -4.01 -4.60 13.67
CA ALA A 60 -4.86 -3.70 12.91
C ALA A 60 -5.96 -3.16 13.82
N ASP A 61 -6.52 -1.99 13.49
CA ASP A 61 -7.64 -1.41 14.25
C ASP A 61 -8.87 -2.35 14.17
N GLU A 62 -9.06 -2.98 13.02
CA GLU A 62 -10.09 -3.98 12.80
C GLU A 62 -9.55 -5.16 11.98
N VAL A 63 -9.78 -6.38 12.47
CA VAL A 63 -9.45 -7.63 11.77
C VAL A 63 -10.75 -8.34 11.42
N VAL A 64 -10.93 -8.72 10.17
CA VAL A 64 -12.10 -9.45 9.66
C VAL A 64 -11.66 -10.74 9.01
N GLU A 65 -12.05 -11.87 9.61
CA GLU A 65 -11.92 -13.16 8.95
C GLU A 65 -12.95 -13.27 7.82
N ALA A 66 -12.49 -13.65 6.63
CA ALA A 66 -13.31 -13.75 5.44
C ALA A 66 -13.00 -15.02 4.65
N SER A 67 -14.00 -15.55 3.95
CA SER A 67 -13.79 -16.66 3.04
C SER A 67 -13.06 -16.20 1.78
N PRO A 68 -12.39 -17.10 1.03
CA PRO A 68 -11.77 -16.76 -0.27
C PRO A 68 -12.75 -16.09 -1.24
N ASP A 69 -14.01 -16.51 -1.27
CA ASP A 69 -15.05 -15.88 -2.11
C ASP A 69 -15.38 -14.45 -1.68
N GLU A 70 -15.34 -14.17 -0.38
CA GLU A 70 -15.56 -12.82 0.15
C GLU A 70 -14.37 -11.90 -0.19
N ILE A 71 -13.15 -12.42 -0.11
CA ILE A 71 -11.93 -11.71 -0.53
C ILE A 71 -11.97 -11.43 -2.03
N CYS A 72 -12.30 -12.44 -2.85
CA CYS A 72 -12.46 -12.25 -4.30
C CYS A 72 -13.44 -11.13 -4.66
N ARG A 73 -14.54 -11.02 -3.93
CA ARG A 73 -15.53 -9.94 -4.16
C ARG A 73 -15.05 -8.55 -3.73
N ALA A 74 -14.14 -8.47 -2.76
CA ALA A 74 -13.62 -7.20 -2.26
C ALA A 74 -12.38 -6.72 -3.01
N SER A 75 -11.60 -7.64 -3.53
CA SER A 75 -10.30 -7.38 -4.17
C SER A 75 -10.41 -6.63 -5.49
N LEU A 76 -9.38 -5.83 -5.79
CA LEU A 76 -9.15 -5.18 -7.09
C LEU A 76 -8.22 -6.01 -8.01
N LEU A 77 -7.64 -7.08 -7.49
CA LEU A 77 -6.75 -7.95 -8.27
C LEU A 77 -7.54 -8.92 -9.15
N SER A 78 -7.02 -9.24 -10.31
CA SER A 78 -7.57 -10.28 -11.19
C SER A 78 -7.38 -11.69 -10.60
N SER A 79 -6.36 -11.88 -9.77
CA SER A 79 -6.07 -13.11 -9.05
C SER A 79 -5.86 -12.80 -7.58
N PRO A 80 -6.95 -12.65 -6.80
CA PRO A 80 -6.89 -12.36 -5.38
C PRO A 80 -6.13 -13.45 -4.60
N GLN A 81 -5.46 -13.03 -3.53
CA GLN A 81 -4.80 -13.90 -2.56
C GLN A 81 -5.55 -13.84 -1.22
N ASP A 82 -4.91 -14.30 -0.16
CA ASP A 82 -5.58 -14.58 1.11
C ASP A 82 -5.78 -13.36 2.01
N VAL A 83 -5.24 -12.18 1.63
CA VAL A 83 -5.26 -11.01 2.50
C VAL A 83 -5.39 -9.70 1.73
N ILE A 84 -6.16 -8.78 2.32
CA ILE A 84 -6.33 -7.38 1.92
C ILE A 84 -6.08 -6.51 3.15
N ALA A 85 -5.22 -5.51 3.03
CA ALA A 85 -4.97 -4.53 4.08
C ALA A 85 -5.32 -3.12 3.62
N VAL A 86 -6.01 -2.38 4.46
CA VAL A 86 -6.27 -0.95 4.29
C VAL A 86 -5.41 -0.21 5.29
N TYR A 87 -4.47 0.57 4.79
CA TYR A 87 -3.54 1.36 5.58
C TYR A 87 -3.90 2.82 5.59
N GLU A 88 -3.57 3.50 6.68
CA GLU A 88 -3.58 4.95 6.76
C GLU A 88 -2.46 5.54 5.89
N ILE A 89 -2.76 6.58 5.11
CA ILE A 89 -1.74 7.31 4.35
C ILE A 89 -0.88 8.09 5.34
N PRO A 90 0.43 7.79 5.46
CA PRO A 90 1.30 8.49 6.38
C PRO A 90 1.45 9.96 5.97
N GLN A 91 1.48 10.83 6.98
CA GLN A 91 1.84 12.22 6.77
C GLN A 91 3.37 12.31 6.77
N CYS A 92 3.95 12.43 5.59
CA CYS A 92 5.39 12.59 5.44
C CYS A 92 5.75 14.08 5.44
N THR A 93 6.55 14.51 6.41
CA THR A 93 7.19 15.83 6.43
C THR A 93 8.70 15.61 6.31
N VAL A 94 9.23 15.76 5.09
CA VAL A 94 10.68 15.70 4.89
C VAL A 94 11.29 17.04 5.27
N GLN A 95 12.23 17.03 6.21
CA GLN A 95 13.03 18.21 6.54
C GLN A 95 14.16 18.35 5.53
N PRO A 96 14.31 19.48 4.82
CA PRO A 96 15.37 19.66 3.81
C PRO A 96 16.78 19.40 4.34
N THR A 97 17.01 19.68 5.61
CA THR A 97 18.29 19.45 6.29
C THR A 97 18.66 17.98 6.43
N SER A 98 17.68 17.08 6.49
CA SER A 98 17.94 15.64 6.57
C SER A 98 18.44 15.04 5.27
N LEU A 99 18.27 15.75 4.13
CA LEU A 99 18.65 15.29 2.80
C LEU A 99 20.10 15.67 2.40
N SER A 100 20.77 16.54 3.17
CA SER A 100 22.03 17.19 2.77
C SER A 100 23.24 16.24 2.59
N GLN A 101 23.14 15.03 3.12
CA GLN A 101 24.22 14.02 3.06
C GLN A 101 23.76 12.73 2.37
N GLN A 102 22.62 12.76 1.69
CA GLN A 102 22.00 11.56 1.10
C GLN A 102 21.85 11.69 -0.41
N LEU A 103 21.87 10.55 -1.09
CA LEU A 103 21.44 10.49 -2.47
C LEU A 103 19.90 10.50 -2.50
N VAL A 104 19.32 11.49 -3.17
CA VAL A 104 17.88 11.65 -3.32
C VAL A 104 17.54 11.58 -4.80
N LEU A 105 16.51 10.82 -5.15
CA LEU A 105 15.96 10.83 -6.50
C LEU A 105 14.89 11.91 -6.63
N ALA A 106 14.93 12.67 -7.72
CA ALA A 106 13.85 13.58 -8.09
C ALA A 106 13.21 13.11 -9.40
N LEU A 107 11.92 12.86 -9.35
CA LEU A 107 11.14 12.35 -10.48
C LEU A 107 10.17 13.43 -10.98
N ASP A 108 10.25 13.72 -12.26
CA ASP A 108 9.30 14.62 -12.90
C ASP A 108 8.45 13.89 -13.93
N THR A 109 7.12 14.02 -13.79
CA THR A 109 6.13 13.54 -14.76
C THR A 109 6.22 12.03 -15.06
N VAL A 110 6.57 11.19 -14.07
CA VAL A 110 6.51 9.74 -14.19
C VAL A 110 5.06 9.30 -14.00
N GLN A 111 4.32 9.19 -15.11
CA GLN A 111 2.87 8.95 -15.08
C GLN A 111 2.46 7.48 -15.07
N ASP A 112 3.30 6.59 -15.57
CA ASP A 112 3.00 5.15 -15.57
C ASP A 112 3.17 4.54 -14.18
N PRO A 113 2.11 3.90 -13.62
CA PRO A 113 2.16 3.29 -12.30
C PRO A 113 3.23 2.20 -12.14
N GLY A 114 3.43 1.40 -13.18
CA GLY A 114 4.43 0.33 -13.20
C GLY A 114 5.85 0.88 -13.15
N ASN A 115 6.12 1.94 -13.93
CA ASN A 115 7.42 2.62 -13.94
C ASN A 115 7.71 3.26 -12.58
N LEU A 116 6.74 3.97 -11.98
CA LEU A 116 6.92 4.55 -10.65
C LEU A 116 7.23 3.47 -9.61
N GLY A 117 6.44 2.41 -9.56
CA GLY A 117 6.69 1.30 -8.63
C GLY A 117 8.04 0.62 -8.85
N THR A 118 8.49 0.48 -10.09
CA THR A 118 9.79 -0.08 -10.43
C THR A 118 10.93 0.83 -9.94
N ILE A 119 10.81 2.15 -10.10
CA ILE A 119 11.79 3.12 -9.61
C ILE A 119 11.88 3.05 -8.08
N VAL A 120 10.75 2.96 -7.37
CA VAL A 120 10.73 2.79 -5.91
C VAL A 120 11.46 1.51 -5.49
N ARG A 121 11.28 0.39 -6.19
CA ARG A 121 12.02 -0.85 -5.95
C ARG A 121 13.52 -0.72 -6.19
N ILE A 122 13.92 -0.01 -7.25
CA ILE A 122 15.32 0.26 -7.54
C ILE A 122 15.94 1.11 -6.43
N ALA A 123 15.23 2.15 -5.97
CA ALA A 123 15.67 2.98 -4.86
C ALA A 123 15.92 2.14 -3.59
N ASP A 124 14.95 1.31 -3.21
CA ASP A 124 15.08 0.38 -2.07
C ASP A 124 16.30 -0.55 -2.22
N TRP A 125 16.49 -1.13 -3.41
CA TRP A 125 17.60 -2.04 -3.70
C TRP A 125 18.98 -1.38 -3.54
N TYR A 126 19.11 -0.11 -3.92
CA TYR A 126 20.35 0.65 -3.82
C TYR A 126 20.49 1.46 -2.53
N GLY A 127 19.56 1.31 -1.58
CA GLY A 127 19.60 2.01 -0.30
C GLY A 127 19.32 3.52 -0.42
N ILE A 128 18.56 3.93 -1.44
CA ILE A 128 18.11 5.32 -1.61
C ILE A 128 16.83 5.48 -0.79
N GLU A 129 16.92 6.23 0.30
CA GLU A 129 15.83 6.35 1.26
C GLU A 129 14.74 7.36 0.86
N HIS A 130 15.07 8.31 -0.05
CA HIS A 130 14.17 9.41 -0.37
C HIS A 130 13.98 9.58 -1.88
N ILE A 131 12.72 9.73 -2.28
CA ILE A 131 12.31 10.09 -3.64
C ILE A 131 11.41 11.31 -3.57
N LEU A 132 11.69 12.33 -4.38
CA LEU A 132 10.84 13.50 -4.56
C LEU A 132 10.08 13.37 -5.87
N CYS A 133 8.76 13.42 -5.83
CA CYS A 133 7.91 13.34 -7.02
C CYS A 133 7.25 14.68 -7.32
N SER A 134 7.28 15.11 -8.58
CA SER A 134 6.49 16.25 -9.02
C SER A 134 4.99 15.93 -8.92
N PRO A 135 4.11 16.96 -8.83
CA PRO A 135 2.65 16.75 -8.76
C PRO A 135 2.04 16.02 -9.96
N LEU A 136 2.79 15.93 -11.07
CA LEU A 136 2.37 15.27 -12.31
C LEU A 136 2.76 13.79 -12.37
N CYS A 137 3.50 13.29 -11.39
CA CYS A 137 3.74 11.86 -11.26
C CYS A 137 2.45 11.07 -10.93
N ALA A 138 2.47 9.78 -11.22
CA ALA A 138 1.41 8.87 -10.79
C ALA A 138 1.21 8.97 -9.26
N ASP A 139 -0.03 8.81 -8.82
CA ASP A 139 -0.32 8.80 -7.39
C ASP A 139 0.32 7.59 -6.72
N LEU A 140 1.23 7.83 -5.77
CA LEU A 140 1.97 6.81 -5.05
C LEU A 140 1.07 5.72 -4.45
N TYR A 141 -0.08 6.12 -3.92
CA TYR A 141 -1.03 5.22 -3.27
C TYR A 141 -2.08 4.64 -4.21
N ASN A 142 -1.95 4.84 -5.53
CA ASN A 142 -2.73 4.10 -6.51
C ASN A 142 -2.47 2.59 -6.32
N PRO A 143 -3.50 1.72 -6.25
CA PRO A 143 -3.31 0.28 -6.05
C PRO A 143 -2.32 -0.38 -7.02
N LYS A 144 -2.27 0.09 -8.27
CA LYS A 144 -1.31 -0.42 -9.26
C LYS A 144 0.14 -0.02 -8.93
N VAL A 145 0.35 1.19 -8.39
CA VAL A 145 1.69 1.62 -7.92
C VAL A 145 2.09 0.81 -6.70
N VAL A 146 1.20 0.75 -5.69
CA VAL A 146 1.45 -0.02 -4.45
C VAL A 146 1.83 -1.45 -4.78
N GLN A 147 1.08 -2.11 -5.67
CA GLN A 147 1.37 -3.47 -6.12
C GLN A 147 2.74 -3.57 -6.83
N ALA A 148 3.06 -2.60 -7.69
CA ALA A 148 4.31 -2.58 -8.45
C ALA A 148 5.55 -2.34 -7.56
N THR A 149 5.40 -1.73 -6.38
CA THR A 149 6.51 -1.54 -5.42
C THR A 149 6.97 -2.84 -4.78
N MET A 150 6.13 -3.89 -4.77
CA MET A 150 6.42 -5.18 -4.13
C MET A 150 6.94 -5.04 -2.68
N GLY A 151 6.36 -4.14 -1.90
CA GLY A 151 6.73 -3.89 -0.51
C GLY A 151 7.81 -2.82 -0.28
N ALA A 152 8.52 -2.38 -1.32
CA ALA A 152 9.55 -1.34 -1.20
C ALA A 152 9.00 0.00 -0.66
N LEU A 153 7.69 0.24 -0.84
CA LEU A 153 7.00 1.41 -0.29
C LEU A 153 7.15 1.53 1.24
N ALA A 154 7.38 0.43 1.94
CA ALA A 154 7.57 0.42 3.39
C ALA A 154 8.94 0.95 3.84
N ARG A 155 9.91 1.08 2.92
CA ARG A 155 11.31 1.41 3.22
C ARG A 155 11.81 2.68 2.54
N VAL A 156 11.09 3.18 1.55
CA VAL A 156 11.44 4.40 0.80
C VAL A 156 10.43 5.49 1.10
N GLN A 157 10.89 6.66 1.52
CA GLN A 157 10.06 7.84 1.73
C GLN A 157 9.87 8.61 0.42
N ILE A 158 8.61 8.95 0.10
CA ILE A 158 8.27 9.57 -1.17
C ILE A 158 7.33 10.76 -0.94
#